data_49c0d1fa8042c61a5c36661b196313cb
#
_entry.id   49c0d1fa8042c61a5c36661b196313cb
#
_cell.length_a   1.000
_cell.length_b   1.000
_cell.length_c   1.000
_cell.angle_alpha   90.00
_cell.angle_beta   90.00
_cell.angle_gamma   90.00
#
_symmetry.space_group_name_H-M   'P 1'
#
loop_
_entity.id
_entity.type
_entity.pdbx_description
1 polymer ?
#
loop_
_entity_poly.entity_id
_entity_poly.type
_entity_poly.pdbx_seq_one_letter_code
_entity_poly.pdbx_strand_id
1 'polypeptide(L)'
;MPTLSIIIPVYNSEKYLKQCLDSILAQAFDDFEILLIDDGSTDFSGKLCDEYASRYNNIYVFHEKNRGVSAARNKGIERVQGEYVIFVDSDDWLEKNALSFLMAQESDVDLIFYGSSFHSVNGNVTLYSPNLCICHGFSEVQEGMIDLITNPKYYDYLGFTWNKVFRSNILKEYNIRFIENLSYREDEVFTLHYAHYCKKLMILPNIVYNYRVSDTGLTKKKHTYDEFLLLSHAYQESLIYYTDKRLQEYMILQIIRNYLNAIKRISNIRKRNTIIKELWVFYQEKNIFDMSLKIKSVYRHLLCLPSAWFMNIYMSIKLLFK
;
A
#
# COMPACT_ATOMS: atom_id res chain seq x y z
N MET A 1 -25.01 -9.44 -10.07
CA MET A 1 -23.88 -8.94 -9.23
C MET A 1 -23.04 -8.06 -10.11
N PRO A 2 -22.56 -6.92 -9.65
CA PRO A 2 -21.75 -6.02 -10.48
C PRO A 2 -20.41 -6.68 -10.86
N THR A 3 -19.82 -6.25 -11.98
CA THR A 3 -18.47 -6.68 -12.35
C THR A 3 -17.40 -6.04 -11.45
N LEU A 4 -17.61 -4.78 -11.04
CA LEU A 4 -16.63 -4.01 -10.29
C LEU A 4 -17.20 -3.42 -8.99
N SER A 5 -16.48 -3.57 -7.88
CA SER A 5 -16.70 -2.81 -6.64
C SER A 5 -15.64 -1.73 -6.49
N ILE A 6 -16.08 -0.48 -6.28
CA ILE A 6 -15.21 0.68 -6.06
C ILE A 6 -15.31 1.07 -4.59
N ILE A 7 -14.23 0.86 -3.85
CA ILE A 7 -14.15 1.20 -2.42
C ILE A 7 -13.53 2.58 -2.27
N ILE A 8 -14.27 3.49 -1.62
CA ILE A 8 -13.84 4.86 -1.38
C ILE A 8 -13.87 5.13 0.13
N PRO A 9 -12.70 5.09 0.83
CA PRO A 9 -12.62 5.57 2.19
C PRO A 9 -12.78 7.10 2.21
N VAL A 10 -13.67 7.59 3.06
CA VAL A 10 -14.01 9.03 3.16
C VAL A 10 -13.72 9.51 4.58
N TYR A 11 -12.90 10.55 4.71
CA TYR A 11 -12.69 11.25 5.98
C TYR A 11 -12.34 12.70 5.73
N ASN A 12 -13.24 13.63 6.10
CA ASN A 12 -13.05 15.07 5.97
C ASN A 12 -12.58 15.50 4.56
N SER A 13 -13.31 15.04 3.54
CA SER A 13 -12.99 15.20 2.11
C SER A 13 -14.00 16.09 1.37
N GLU A 14 -14.82 16.88 2.05
CA GLU A 14 -15.91 17.68 1.47
C GLU A 14 -15.49 18.50 0.26
N LYS A 15 -14.24 18.95 0.25
CA LYS A 15 -13.68 19.80 -0.82
C LYS A 15 -13.50 19.04 -2.14
N TYR A 16 -13.24 17.74 -2.09
CA TYR A 16 -12.77 16.95 -3.24
C TYR A 16 -13.71 15.80 -3.61
N LEU A 17 -14.47 15.28 -2.64
CA LEU A 17 -15.32 14.09 -2.78
C LEU A 17 -16.29 14.21 -3.98
N LYS A 18 -16.83 15.43 -4.23
CA LYS A 18 -17.69 15.64 -5.40
C LYS A 18 -16.97 15.36 -6.72
N GLN A 19 -15.75 15.85 -6.90
CA GLN A 19 -14.94 15.60 -8.10
C GLN A 19 -14.62 14.11 -8.25
N CYS A 20 -14.28 13.45 -7.16
CA CYS A 20 -14.02 12.01 -7.12
C CYS A 20 -15.24 11.23 -7.65
N LEU A 21 -16.40 11.42 -7.04
CA LEU A 21 -17.64 10.72 -7.41
C LEU A 21 -18.09 11.03 -8.83
N ASP A 22 -18.08 12.31 -9.23
CA ASP A 22 -18.45 12.72 -10.58
C ASP A 22 -17.54 12.08 -11.65
N SER A 23 -16.25 11.91 -11.38
CA SER A 23 -15.31 11.26 -12.30
C SER A 23 -15.61 9.78 -12.52
N ILE A 24 -16.13 9.12 -11.51
CA ILE A 24 -16.55 7.71 -11.58
C ILE A 24 -17.90 7.57 -12.28
N LEU A 25 -18.86 8.42 -11.92
CA LEU A 25 -20.22 8.38 -12.50
C LEU A 25 -20.25 8.83 -13.98
N ALA A 26 -19.24 9.58 -14.42
CA ALA A 26 -19.08 9.98 -15.83
C ALA A 26 -18.43 8.91 -16.72
N GLN A 27 -18.09 7.73 -16.19
CA GLN A 27 -17.49 6.64 -16.97
C GLN A 27 -18.48 6.03 -17.96
N ALA A 28 -17.99 5.54 -19.10
CA ALA A 28 -18.78 4.82 -20.10
C ALA A 28 -19.04 3.34 -19.74
N PHE A 29 -18.79 2.96 -18.52
CA PHE A 29 -18.99 1.63 -17.93
C PHE A 29 -19.96 1.79 -16.74
N ASP A 30 -21.01 0.98 -16.65
CA ASP A 30 -22.08 1.12 -15.68
C ASP A 30 -22.30 -0.11 -14.78
N ASP A 31 -21.60 -1.22 -15.05
CA ASP A 31 -21.72 -2.46 -14.27
C ASP A 31 -20.79 -2.44 -13.04
N PHE A 32 -21.00 -1.45 -12.16
CA PHE A 32 -20.25 -1.28 -10.92
C PHE A 32 -21.12 -0.88 -9.73
N GLU A 33 -20.60 -1.12 -8.54
CA GLU A 33 -21.08 -0.52 -7.29
C GLU A 33 -20.02 0.40 -6.69
N ILE A 34 -20.46 1.44 -5.95
CA ILE A 34 -19.59 2.32 -5.15
C ILE A 34 -19.89 2.08 -3.68
N LEU A 35 -18.87 1.77 -2.92
CA LEU A 35 -18.91 1.58 -1.47
C LEU A 35 -18.22 2.77 -0.80
N LEU A 36 -19.00 3.74 -0.33
CA LEU A 36 -18.54 4.91 0.40
C LEU A 36 -18.42 4.54 1.89
N ILE A 37 -17.21 4.53 2.39
CA ILE A 37 -16.96 4.21 3.80
C ILE A 37 -16.55 5.51 4.52
N ASP A 38 -17.53 6.16 5.13
CA ASP A 38 -17.32 7.37 5.91
C ASP A 38 -16.73 6.99 7.28
N ASP A 39 -15.45 7.22 7.47
CA ASP A 39 -14.68 6.93 8.69
C ASP A 39 -14.87 8.03 9.74
N GLY A 40 -16.12 8.41 10.00
CA GLY A 40 -16.51 9.37 11.03
C GLY A 40 -16.13 10.80 10.68
N SER A 41 -16.42 11.26 9.47
CA SER A 41 -16.20 12.64 9.06
C SER A 41 -16.92 13.64 9.95
N THR A 42 -16.28 14.78 10.21
CA THR A 42 -16.82 15.89 11.02
C THR A 42 -17.19 17.11 10.18
N ASP A 43 -16.88 17.09 8.88
CA ASP A 43 -17.26 18.07 7.86
C ASP A 43 -18.52 17.62 7.09
N PHE A 44 -18.81 18.22 5.94
CA PHE A 44 -19.96 17.87 5.11
C PHE A 44 -19.81 16.58 4.30
N SER A 45 -18.70 15.84 4.41
CA SER A 45 -18.43 14.63 3.62
C SER A 45 -19.50 13.57 3.80
N GLY A 46 -19.91 13.28 5.06
CA GLY A 46 -20.95 12.28 5.33
C GLY A 46 -22.30 12.63 4.68
N LYS A 47 -22.72 13.91 4.74
CA LYS A 47 -23.95 14.38 4.08
C LYS A 47 -23.85 14.26 2.56
N LEU A 48 -22.66 14.58 1.99
CA LEU A 48 -22.44 14.45 0.56
C LEU A 48 -22.52 12.98 0.12
N CYS A 49 -22.01 12.03 0.90
CA CYS A 49 -22.18 10.60 0.67
C CYS A 49 -23.68 10.23 0.58
N ASP A 50 -24.49 10.64 1.55
CA ASP A 50 -25.93 10.37 1.59
C ASP A 50 -26.68 10.99 0.40
N GLU A 51 -26.31 12.21 0.01
CA GLU A 51 -26.89 12.87 -1.18
C GLU A 51 -26.62 12.07 -2.46
N TYR A 52 -25.41 11.55 -2.66
CA TYR A 52 -25.11 10.71 -3.82
C TYR A 52 -25.84 9.37 -3.75
N ALA A 53 -25.86 8.70 -2.62
CA ALA A 53 -26.58 7.43 -2.46
C ALA A 53 -28.10 7.58 -2.67
N SER A 54 -28.67 8.74 -2.33
CA SER A 54 -30.10 9.02 -2.60
C SER A 54 -30.44 9.19 -4.10
N ARG A 55 -29.46 9.52 -4.93
CA ARG A 55 -29.61 9.75 -6.38
C ARG A 55 -29.24 8.56 -7.25
N TYR A 56 -28.35 7.68 -6.75
CA TYR A 56 -27.76 6.59 -7.53
C TYR A 56 -27.94 5.26 -6.81
N ASN A 57 -28.65 4.32 -7.40
CA ASN A 57 -28.99 3.02 -6.80
C ASN A 57 -27.81 2.07 -6.63
N ASN A 58 -26.67 2.36 -7.25
CA ASN A 58 -25.43 1.59 -7.16
C ASN A 58 -24.41 2.19 -6.20
N ILE A 59 -24.80 3.18 -5.38
CA ILE A 59 -23.96 3.78 -4.34
C ILE A 59 -24.48 3.38 -2.97
N TYR A 60 -23.60 2.81 -2.16
CA TYR A 60 -23.88 2.38 -0.79
C TYR A 60 -23.01 3.13 0.19
N VAL A 61 -23.57 3.65 1.27
CA VAL A 61 -22.86 4.42 2.30
C VAL A 61 -22.84 3.63 3.61
N PHE A 62 -21.69 3.63 4.24
CA PHE A 62 -21.47 3.05 5.57
C PHE A 62 -20.78 4.10 6.46
N HIS A 63 -21.52 4.61 7.44
CA HIS A 63 -20.96 5.53 8.44
C HIS A 63 -20.38 4.74 9.59
N GLU A 64 -19.08 4.92 9.83
CA GLU A 64 -18.33 4.23 10.87
C GLU A 64 -17.75 5.25 11.88
N LYS A 65 -17.30 4.75 13.02
CA LYS A 65 -16.47 5.56 13.91
C LYS A 65 -15.06 5.62 13.36
N ASN A 66 -14.41 6.78 13.45
CA ASN A 66 -13.05 6.93 12.94
C ASN A 66 -12.08 5.90 13.56
N ARG A 67 -11.53 5.05 12.68
CA ARG A 67 -10.52 4.02 12.98
C ARG A 67 -9.36 4.04 11.99
N GLY A 68 -9.37 4.99 11.06
CA GLY A 68 -8.34 5.17 10.05
C GLY A 68 -8.61 4.43 8.72
N VAL A 69 -7.86 4.83 7.70
CA VAL A 69 -8.07 4.40 6.30
C VAL A 69 -8.03 2.88 6.11
N SER A 70 -7.15 2.16 6.83
CA SER A 70 -7.06 0.70 6.79
C SER A 70 -8.36 0.03 7.26
N ALA A 71 -8.97 0.53 8.35
CA ALA A 71 -10.24 0.02 8.85
C ALA A 71 -11.39 0.31 7.87
N ALA A 72 -11.42 1.52 7.29
CA ALA A 72 -12.40 1.88 6.27
C ALA A 72 -12.28 1.00 5.02
N ARG A 73 -11.06 0.77 4.50
CA ARG A 73 -10.82 -0.14 3.36
C ARG A 73 -11.25 -1.57 3.68
N ASN A 74 -10.95 -2.08 4.89
CA ASN A 74 -11.39 -3.40 5.35
C ASN A 74 -12.90 -3.52 5.38
N LYS A 75 -13.59 -2.49 5.87
CA LYS A 75 -15.06 -2.43 5.87
C LYS A 75 -15.62 -2.50 4.45
N GLY A 76 -14.98 -1.79 3.50
CA GLY A 76 -15.33 -1.89 2.09
C GLY A 76 -15.15 -3.31 1.56
N ILE A 77 -14.01 -3.97 1.83
CA ILE A 77 -13.73 -5.36 1.41
C ILE A 77 -14.80 -6.34 1.92
N GLU A 78 -15.33 -6.15 3.13
CA GLU A 78 -16.42 -6.98 3.68
C GLU A 78 -17.74 -6.87 2.89
N ARG A 79 -17.94 -5.76 2.19
CA ARG A 79 -19.18 -5.42 1.48
C ARG A 79 -19.14 -5.66 -0.02
N VAL A 80 -17.96 -5.97 -0.56
CA VAL A 80 -17.73 -6.21 -1.99
C VAL A 80 -18.66 -7.29 -2.55
N GLN A 81 -19.37 -6.96 -3.63
CA GLN A 81 -20.19 -7.88 -4.42
C GLN A 81 -19.58 -8.13 -5.80
N GLY A 82 -18.77 -7.22 -6.33
CA GLY A 82 -18.15 -7.30 -7.63
C GLY A 82 -17.11 -8.41 -7.75
N GLU A 83 -16.87 -8.84 -8.99
CA GLU A 83 -15.80 -9.78 -9.31
C GLU A 83 -14.42 -9.14 -9.09
N TYR A 84 -14.31 -7.86 -9.41
CA TYR A 84 -13.09 -7.06 -9.22
C TYR A 84 -13.30 -5.94 -8.21
N VAL A 85 -12.19 -5.48 -7.63
CA VAL A 85 -12.15 -4.40 -6.64
C VAL A 85 -11.10 -3.37 -7.06
N ILE A 86 -11.46 -2.10 -7.01
CA ILE A 86 -10.51 -0.99 -7.02
C ILE A 86 -10.71 -0.13 -5.77
N PHE A 87 -9.63 0.50 -5.32
CA PHE A 87 -9.67 1.53 -4.29
C PHE A 87 -9.49 2.89 -4.96
N VAL A 88 -10.27 3.87 -4.52
CA VAL A 88 -10.15 5.27 -4.97
C VAL A 88 -10.11 6.15 -3.73
N ASP A 89 -9.08 6.95 -3.58
CA ASP A 89 -9.00 7.90 -2.47
C ASP A 89 -9.95 9.08 -2.74
N SER A 90 -10.65 9.54 -1.71
CA SER A 90 -11.77 10.51 -1.83
C SER A 90 -11.35 11.92 -2.29
N ASP A 91 -10.05 12.20 -2.33
CA ASP A 91 -9.48 13.47 -2.83
C ASP A 91 -8.89 13.37 -4.25
N ASP A 92 -8.98 12.19 -4.90
CA ASP A 92 -8.46 11.89 -6.22
C ASP A 92 -9.58 11.73 -7.27
N TRP A 93 -9.23 11.45 -8.54
CA TRP A 93 -10.23 11.21 -9.61
C TRP A 93 -9.71 10.27 -10.70
N LEU A 94 -10.63 9.63 -11.41
CA LEU A 94 -10.32 8.74 -12.52
C LEU A 94 -10.19 9.50 -13.86
N GLU A 95 -9.35 8.98 -14.75
CA GLU A 95 -9.31 9.41 -16.14
C GLU A 95 -10.59 9.02 -16.89
N LYS A 96 -10.88 9.73 -17.98
CA LYS A 96 -12.01 9.41 -18.84
C LYS A 96 -11.85 8.01 -19.44
N ASN A 97 -12.94 7.22 -19.45
CA ASN A 97 -12.98 5.84 -19.92
C ASN A 97 -12.06 4.86 -19.16
N ALA A 98 -11.59 5.22 -17.96
CA ALA A 98 -10.73 4.39 -17.13
C ALA A 98 -11.36 3.01 -16.83
N LEU A 99 -12.62 2.99 -16.39
CA LEU A 99 -13.29 1.74 -16.00
C LEU A 99 -13.54 0.84 -17.21
N SER A 100 -14.02 1.36 -18.32
CA SER A 100 -14.22 0.57 -19.56
C SER A 100 -12.91 0.02 -20.08
N PHE A 101 -11.80 0.79 -20.01
CA PHE A 101 -10.48 0.31 -20.37
C PHE A 101 -10.01 -0.83 -19.47
N LEU A 102 -10.15 -0.70 -18.15
CA LEU A 102 -9.72 -1.73 -17.19
C LEU A 102 -10.55 -3.02 -17.33
N MET A 103 -11.86 -2.90 -17.50
CA MET A 103 -12.77 -4.06 -17.59
C MET A 103 -12.76 -4.71 -18.98
N ALA A 104 -12.14 -4.09 -19.99
CA ALA A 104 -11.89 -4.68 -21.29
C ALA A 104 -10.63 -5.56 -21.33
N GLN A 105 -9.86 -5.62 -20.22
CA GLN A 105 -8.70 -6.50 -20.13
C GLN A 105 -9.14 -7.97 -20.00
N GLU A 106 -8.17 -8.89 -20.04
CA GLU A 106 -8.46 -10.32 -19.93
C GLU A 106 -9.18 -10.66 -18.59
N SER A 107 -10.23 -11.47 -18.66
CA SER A 107 -11.13 -11.74 -17.53
C SER A 107 -10.55 -12.64 -16.43
N ASP A 108 -9.39 -13.28 -16.67
CA ASP A 108 -8.76 -14.21 -15.72
C ASP A 108 -7.55 -13.60 -14.99
N VAL A 109 -7.35 -12.28 -15.10
CA VAL A 109 -6.25 -11.59 -14.40
C VAL A 109 -6.59 -11.43 -12.92
N ASP A 110 -5.64 -11.79 -12.07
CA ASP A 110 -5.80 -11.71 -10.61
C ASP A 110 -5.45 -10.34 -10.07
N LEU A 111 -4.43 -9.68 -10.66
CA LEU A 111 -3.94 -8.37 -10.26
C LEU A 111 -3.53 -7.54 -11.47
N ILE A 112 -4.06 -6.32 -11.58
CA ILE A 112 -3.63 -5.37 -12.62
C ILE A 112 -3.00 -4.17 -11.93
N PHE A 113 -1.82 -3.75 -12.37
CA PHE A 113 -1.24 -2.44 -12.10
C PHE A 113 -1.45 -1.52 -13.30
N TYR A 114 -1.69 -0.24 -13.07
CA TYR A 114 -1.88 0.74 -14.13
C TYR A 114 -1.20 2.07 -13.83
N GLY A 115 -0.94 2.85 -14.88
CA GLY A 115 -0.30 4.14 -14.81
C GLY A 115 -1.15 5.21 -14.12
N SER A 116 -0.50 6.23 -13.62
CA SER A 116 -1.12 7.34 -12.90
C SER A 116 -0.44 8.68 -13.18
N SER A 117 -1.17 9.76 -12.99
CA SER A 117 -0.65 11.13 -13.03
C SER A 117 -0.72 11.78 -11.65
N PHE A 118 0.35 12.48 -11.29
CA PHE A 118 0.48 13.17 -10.01
C PHE A 118 0.35 14.67 -10.24
N HIS A 119 -0.67 15.28 -9.66
CA HIS A 119 -1.01 16.68 -9.81
C HIS A 119 -0.55 17.46 -8.58
N SER A 120 0.52 18.22 -8.72
CA SER A 120 1.03 19.05 -7.63
C SER A 120 0.23 20.35 -7.46
N VAL A 121 0.31 20.95 -6.28
CA VAL A 121 -0.34 22.24 -5.95
C VAL A 121 0.11 23.37 -6.91
N ASN A 122 1.32 23.29 -7.42
CA ASN A 122 1.89 24.27 -8.36
C ASN A 122 1.44 24.07 -9.82
N GLY A 123 0.51 23.15 -10.07
CA GLY A 123 0.01 22.82 -11.42
C GLY A 123 0.93 21.91 -12.23
N ASN A 124 2.07 21.46 -11.69
CA ASN A 124 2.91 20.47 -12.36
C ASN A 124 2.26 19.10 -12.33
N VAL A 125 2.33 18.41 -13.47
CA VAL A 125 1.84 17.03 -13.60
C VAL A 125 3.02 16.10 -13.88
N THR A 126 3.18 15.05 -13.09
CA THR A 126 4.17 14.00 -13.30
C THR A 126 3.46 12.70 -13.66
N LEU A 127 3.86 12.07 -14.75
CA LEU A 127 3.28 10.82 -15.22
C LEU A 127 4.12 9.64 -14.75
N TYR A 128 3.46 8.64 -14.20
CA TYR A 128 4.04 7.35 -13.87
C TYR A 128 3.37 6.29 -14.74
N SER A 129 4.09 5.84 -15.76
CA SER A 129 3.63 4.87 -16.74
C SER A 129 4.61 3.69 -16.74
N PRO A 130 4.23 2.55 -16.15
CA PRO A 130 5.07 1.36 -16.15
C PRO A 130 5.16 0.74 -17.54
N ASN A 131 6.13 -0.15 -17.76
CA ASN A 131 6.20 -0.91 -18.99
C ASN A 131 5.11 -1.99 -18.99
N LEU A 132 4.55 -2.27 -20.17
CA LEU A 132 3.61 -3.37 -20.34
C LEU A 132 4.28 -4.70 -19.95
N CYS A 133 3.65 -5.46 -19.09
CA CYS A 133 4.07 -6.80 -18.71
C CYS A 133 2.85 -7.67 -18.41
N ILE A 134 2.89 -8.92 -18.88
CA ILE A 134 1.91 -9.95 -18.54
C ILE A 134 2.68 -11.13 -17.96
N CYS A 135 2.37 -11.54 -16.75
CA CYS A 135 3.05 -12.57 -16.00
C CYS A 135 2.10 -13.73 -15.70
N HIS A 136 2.53 -14.96 -15.95
CA HIS A 136 1.77 -16.18 -15.73
C HIS A 136 2.47 -17.08 -14.72
N GLY A 137 1.75 -17.50 -13.69
CA GLY A 137 2.30 -18.32 -12.62
C GLY A 137 3.11 -17.52 -11.60
N PHE A 138 3.29 -18.09 -10.44
CA PHE A 138 3.86 -17.43 -9.27
C PHE A 138 5.27 -16.84 -9.49
N SER A 139 6.12 -17.56 -10.25
CA SER A 139 7.49 -17.11 -10.50
C SER A 139 7.53 -15.82 -11.33
N GLU A 140 6.75 -15.75 -12.42
CA GLU A 140 6.70 -14.55 -13.27
C GLU A 140 6.01 -13.38 -12.57
N VAL A 141 5.00 -13.66 -11.73
CA VAL A 141 4.36 -12.63 -10.88
C VAL A 141 5.39 -11.98 -9.96
N GLN A 142 6.26 -12.78 -9.30
CA GLN A 142 7.35 -12.23 -8.48
C GLN A 142 8.30 -11.37 -9.32
N GLU A 143 8.63 -11.80 -10.53
CA GLU A 143 9.52 -11.05 -11.43
C GLU A 143 8.92 -9.70 -11.86
N GLY A 144 7.64 -9.67 -12.23
CA GLY A 144 6.93 -8.41 -12.52
C GLY A 144 6.89 -7.46 -11.33
N MET A 145 6.69 -7.98 -10.12
CA MET A 145 6.76 -7.17 -8.89
C MET A 145 8.15 -6.60 -8.63
N ILE A 146 9.21 -7.36 -8.93
CA ILE A 146 10.59 -6.88 -8.76
C ILE A 146 10.89 -5.70 -9.66
N ASP A 147 10.43 -5.71 -10.92
CA ASP A 147 10.61 -4.56 -11.82
C ASP A 147 9.95 -3.30 -11.22
N LEU A 148 8.74 -3.43 -10.68
CA LEU A 148 8.04 -2.32 -10.02
C LEU A 148 8.78 -1.77 -8.79
N ILE A 149 9.54 -2.62 -8.09
CA ILE A 149 10.28 -2.26 -6.86
C ILE A 149 11.66 -1.67 -7.19
N THR A 150 12.35 -2.25 -8.16
CA THR A 150 13.77 -1.96 -8.42
C THR A 150 13.99 -0.86 -9.44
N ASN A 151 13.02 -0.60 -10.29
CA ASN A 151 13.11 0.43 -11.30
C ASN A 151 12.90 1.82 -10.67
N PRO A 152 13.92 2.70 -10.72
CA PRO A 152 13.82 4.02 -10.08
C PRO A 152 12.76 4.95 -10.70
N LYS A 153 12.23 4.59 -11.89
CA LYS A 153 11.12 5.32 -12.53
C LYS A 153 9.77 5.05 -11.83
N TYR A 154 9.66 3.93 -11.09
CA TYR A 154 8.42 3.49 -10.46
C TYR A 154 8.49 3.68 -8.94
N TYR A 155 8.97 4.86 -8.51
CA TYR A 155 9.09 5.16 -7.10
C TYR A 155 7.80 4.81 -6.33
N ASP A 156 7.96 3.91 -5.36
CA ASP A 156 6.91 3.50 -4.43
C ASP A 156 5.63 2.89 -5.06
N TYR A 157 5.71 2.40 -6.31
CA TYR A 157 4.55 1.95 -7.09
C TYR A 157 3.79 0.80 -6.43
N LEU A 158 4.49 -0.05 -5.68
CA LEU A 158 3.89 -1.13 -4.89
C LEU A 158 3.10 -0.58 -3.68
N GLY A 159 3.50 0.58 -3.18
CA GLY A 159 3.00 1.22 -1.98
C GLY A 159 1.68 1.99 -2.13
N PHE A 160 0.98 1.87 -3.26
CA PHE A 160 -0.35 2.45 -3.46
C PHE A 160 -1.37 1.36 -3.74
N THR A 161 -2.58 1.46 -3.19
CA THR A 161 -3.69 0.54 -3.54
C THR A 161 -4.52 1.05 -4.69
N TRP A 162 -4.60 2.35 -4.88
CA TRP A 162 -5.42 3.00 -5.89
C TRP A 162 -4.91 2.84 -7.33
N ASN A 163 -3.71 2.33 -7.57
CA ASN A 163 -3.17 2.02 -8.90
C ASN A 163 -3.35 0.56 -9.31
N LYS A 164 -4.32 -0.15 -8.73
CA LYS A 164 -4.50 -1.59 -8.90
C LYS A 164 -5.96 -1.99 -9.07
N VAL A 165 -6.17 -3.09 -9.82
CA VAL A 165 -7.41 -3.88 -9.80
C VAL A 165 -7.11 -5.20 -9.12
N PHE A 166 -7.93 -5.58 -8.16
CA PHE A 166 -7.83 -6.80 -7.40
C PHE A 166 -9.01 -7.74 -7.73
N ARG A 167 -8.77 -9.02 -7.86
CA ARG A 167 -9.83 -10.02 -7.97
C ARG A 167 -10.44 -10.29 -6.60
N SER A 168 -11.74 -10.10 -6.43
CA SER A 168 -12.40 -10.12 -5.11
C SER A 168 -12.40 -11.48 -4.43
N ASN A 169 -12.45 -12.58 -5.20
CA ASN A 169 -12.43 -13.92 -4.64
C ASN A 169 -11.13 -14.21 -3.86
N ILE A 170 -9.98 -13.71 -4.31
CA ILE A 170 -8.69 -13.86 -3.60
C ILE A 170 -8.74 -13.13 -2.25
N LEU A 171 -9.30 -11.91 -2.20
CA LEU A 171 -9.48 -11.17 -0.95
C LEU A 171 -10.36 -11.92 0.07
N LYS A 172 -11.40 -12.61 -0.44
CA LYS A 172 -12.36 -13.35 0.39
C LYS A 172 -11.81 -14.70 0.84
N GLU A 173 -11.30 -15.50 -0.12
CA GLU A 173 -10.81 -16.86 0.12
C GLU A 173 -9.65 -16.90 1.11
N TYR A 174 -8.70 -15.99 0.95
CA TYR A 174 -7.49 -15.93 1.79
C TYR A 174 -7.60 -14.91 2.92
N ASN A 175 -8.80 -14.32 3.12
CA ASN A 175 -9.07 -13.31 4.15
C ASN A 175 -8.02 -12.18 4.21
N ILE A 176 -7.63 -11.66 3.04
CA ILE A 176 -6.62 -10.62 2.94
C ILE A 176 -7.20 -9.28 3.40
N ARG A 177 -6.56 -8.65 4.37
CA ARG A 177 -6.99 -7.41 5.02
C ARG A 177 -5.81 -6.47 5.26
N PHE A 178 -6.12 -5.17 5.31
CA PHE A 178 -5.17 -4.17 5.80
C PHE A 178 -4.93 -4.35 7.30
N ILE A 179 -3.73 -4.08 7.77
CA ILE A 179 -3.39 -4.05 9.20
C ILE A 179 -3.87 -2.71 9.75
N GLU A 180 -4.97 -2.70 10.53
CA GLU A 180 -5.66 -1.46 10.95
C GLU A 180 -4.80 -0.49 11.76
N ASN A 181 -3.87 -0.98 12.55
CA ASN A 181 -2.97 -0.16 13.36
C ASN A 181 -1.70 0.28 12.61
N LEU A 182 -1.60 -0.03 11.32
CA LEU A 182 -0.51 0.37 10.47
C LEU A 182 -0.97 1.52 9.57
N SER A 183 -0.33 2.68 9.70
CA SER A 183 -0.63 3.88 8.90
C SER A 183 0.56 4.31 8.03
N TYR A 184 1.51 3.39 7.81
CA TYR A 184 2.70 3.62 7.00
C TYR A 184 3.04 2.37 6.21
N ARG A 185 3.01 2.46 4.89
CA ARG A 185 3.22 1.34 3.95
C ARG A 185 2.26 0.16 4.16
N GLU A 186 1.09 0.40 4.72
CA GLU A 186 0.02 -0.59 4.88
C GLU A 186 -0.41 -1.15 3.51
N ASP A 187 -0.42 -0.28 2.50
CA ASP A 187 -0.78 -0.60 1.11
C ASP A 187 0.21 -1.57 0.47
N GLU A 188 1.49 -1.39 0.75
CA GLU A 188 2.54 -2.28 0.25
C GLU A 188 2.44 -3.67 0.88
N VAL A 189 2.27 -3.74 2.20
CA VAL A 189 2.08 -5.01 2.91
C VAL A 189 0.84 -5.73 2.40
N PHE A 190 -0.27 -5.02 2.26
CA PHE A 190 -1.51 -5.56 1.70
C PHE A 190 -1.28 -6.12 0.29
N THR A 191 -0.58 -5.38 -0.57
CA THR A 191 -0.26 -5.80 -1.94
C THR A 191 0.64 -7.04 -1.95
N LEU A 192 1.66 -7.10 -1.07
CA LEU A 192 2.52 -8.27 -0.93
C LEU A 192 1.72 -9.50 -0.49
N HIS A 193 0.88 -9.38 0.53
CA HIS A 193 0.03 -10.50 0.96
C HIS A 193 -0.90 -10.98 -0.16
N TYR A 194 -1.48 -10.06 -0.94
CA TYR A 194 -2.36 -10.39 -2.04
C TYR A 194 -1.63 -11.08 -3.18
N ALA A 195 -0.50 -10.53 -3.62
CA ALA A 195 0.24 -11.01 -4.80
C ALA A 195 0.81 -12.42 -4.62
N HIS A 196 0.99 -12.89 -3.37
CA HIS A 196 1.35 -14.29 -3.10
C HIS A 196 0.36 -15.30 -3.70
N TYR A 197 -0.92 -14.94 -3.74
CA TYR A 197 -1.99 -15.81 -4.24
C TYR A 197 -2.31 -15.61 -5.73
N CYS A 198 -1.64 -14.64 -6.38
CA CYS A 198 -1.86 -14.35 -7.79
C CYS A 198 -1.19 -15.39 -8.69
N LYS A 199 -1.94 -15.83 -9.70
CA LYS A 199 -1.45 -16.69 -10.80
C LYS A 199 -1.24 -15.89 -12.08
N LYS A 200 -1.91 -14.74 -12.22
CA LYS A 200 -1.78 -13.87 -13.38
C LYS A 200 -1.73 -12.41 -12.97
N LEU A 201 -0.65 -11.75 -13.34
CA LEU A 201 -0.41 -10.33 -13.10
C LEU A 201 -0.33 -9.61 -14.45
N MET A 202 -0.95 -8.44 -14.55
CA MET A 202 -0.81 -7.54 -15.69
C MET A 202 -0.34 -6.17 -15.22
N ILE A 203 0.63 -5.59 -15.92
CA ILE A 203 1.12 -4.23 -15.69
C ILE A 203 0.83 -3.43 -16.96
N LEU A 204 0.04 -2.36 -16.85
CA LEU A 204 -0.43 -1.56 -17.96
C LEU A 204 0.20 -0.16 -17.94
N PRO A 205 0.71 0.35 -19.07
CA PRO A 205 1.29 1.68 -19.15
C PRO A 205 0.25 2.81 -19.13
N ASN A 206 -1.02 2.49 -19.33
CA ASN A 206 -2.08 3.47 -19.49
C ASN A 206 -2.33 4.26 -18.21
N ILE A 207 -2.40 5.59 -18.33
CA ILE A 207 -2.81 6.46 -17.23
C ILE A 207 -4.30 6.30 -17.00
N VAL A 208 -4.67 5.88 -15.80
CA VAL A 208 -6.05 5.58 -15.38
C VAL A 208 -6.48 6.47 -14.22
N TYR A 209 -5.52 6.88 -13.40
CA TYR A 209 -5.77 7.52 -12.11
C TYR A 209 -5.03 8.85 -12.00
N ASN A 210 -5.70 9.83 -11.39
CA ASN A 210 -5.14 11.15 -11.11
C ASN A 210 -4.99 11.33 -9.59
N TYR A 211 -3.75 11.36 -9.12
CA TYR A 211 -3.40 11.55 -7.73
C TYR A 211 -3.17 13.02 -7.41
N ARG A 212 -3.86 13.54 -6.41
CA ARG A 212 -3.72 14.90 -5.92
C ARG A 212 -2.62 15.00 -4.87
N VAL A 213 -1.50 15.62 -5.20
CA VAL A 213 -0.44 15.88 -4.22
C VAL A 213 -0.89 17.03 -3.31
N SER A 214 -1.12 16.74 -2.03
CA SER A 214 -1.51 17.73 -1.04
C SER A 214 -0.35 18.09 -0.11
N ASP A 215 -0.38 19.33 0.44
CA ASP A 215 0.60 19.77 1.42
C ASP A 215 0.30 19.29 2.84
N THR A 216 -0.89 18.72 3.09
CA THR A 216 -1.41 18.34 4.41
C THR A 216 -1.74 16.85 4.55
N GLY A 217 -1.41 16.03 3.55
CA GLY A 217 -1.78 14.59 3.51
C GLY A 217 -1.09 13.73 4.57
N LEU A 218 -1.61 12.48 4.75
CA LEU A 218 -1.10 11.46 5.67
C LEU A 218 0.38 11.13 5.46
N THR A 219 0.91 11.32 4.26
CA THR A 219 2.31 11.10 3.89
C THR A 219 3.31 11.96 4.70
N LYS A 220 2.84 13.05 5.33
CA LYS A 220 3.67 13.94 6.17
C LYS A 220 3.57 13.64 7.67
N LYS A 221 2.77 12.65 8.07
CA LYS A 221 2.61 12.24 9.47
C LYS A 221 3.94 11.70 10.03
N LYS A 222 4.28 12.10 11.25
CA LYS A 222 5.40 11.50 11.99
C LYS A 222 4.97 10.15 12.55
N HIS A 223 5.63 9.08 12.11
CA HIS A 223 5.35 7.72 12.56
C HIS A 223 6.01 7.43 13.90
N THR A 224 5.36 6.62 14.72
CA THR A 224 5.84 6.17 16.04
C THR A 224 6.84 5.01 15.88
N TYR A 225 7.56 4.69 16.96
CA TYR A 225 8.42 3.50 16.94
C TYR A 225 7.60 2.20 16.90
N ASP A 226 6.40 2.18 17.49
CA ASP A 226 5.52 1.00 17.46
C ASP A 226 5.02 0.72 16.03
N GLU A 227 4.69 1.75 15.24
CA GLU A 227 4.32 1.60 13.82
C GLU A 227 5.48 1.00 13.01
N PHE A 228 6.73 1.44 13.24
CA PHE A 228 7.89 0.86 12.55
C PHE A 228 8.15 -0.60 12.93
N LEU A 229 7.91 -0.99 14.19
CA LEU A 229 8.03 -2.37 14.61
C LEU A 229 6.92 -3.24 14.00
N LEU A 230 5.69 -2.76 14.04
CA LEU A 230 4.55 -3.44 13.43
C LEU A 230 4.80 -3.69 11.94
N LEU A 231 5.31 -2.68 11.23
CA LEU A 231 5.67 -2.80 9.82
C LEU A 231 6.83 -3.80 9.61
N SER A 232 7.83 -3.81 10.49
CA SER A 232 8.91 -4.81 10.41
C SER A 232 8.39 -6.23 10.54
N HIS A 233 7.47 -6.48 11.49
CA HIS A 233 6.86 -7.80 11.67
C HIS A 233 5.99 -8.18 10.47
N ALA A 234 5.20 -7.26 9.92
CA ALA A 234 4.40 -7.50 8.72
C ALA A 234 5.25 -7.90 7.50
N TYR A 235 6.41 -7.28 7.31
CA TYR A 235 7.36 -7.72 6.28
C TYR A 235 7.99 -9.08 6.58
N GLN A 236 8.26 -9.42 7.86
CA GLN A 236 8.76 -10.74 8.24
C GLN A 236 7.74 -11.84 7.93
N GLU A 237 6.46 -11.59 8.21
CA GLU A 237 5.37 -12.49 7.84
C GLU A 237 5.27 -12.65 6.32
N SER A 238 5.38 -11.56 5.56
CA SER A 238 5.35 -11.59 4.10
C SER A 238 6.56 -12.36 3.52
N LEU A 239 7.72 -12.30 4.15
CA LEU A 239 8.98 -12.87 3.67
C LEU A 239 8.90 -14.39 3.44
N ILE A 240 8.08 -15.11 4.21
CA ILE A 240 7.93 -16.57 4.10
C ILE A 240 7.22 -17.00 2.81
N TYR A 241 6.45 -16.10 2.19
CA TYR A 241 5.64 -16.40 1.01
C TYR A 241 6.43 -16.35 -0.30
N TYR A 242 7.60 -15.73 -0.31
CA TYR A 242 8.34 -15.45 -1.54
C TYR A 242 9.63 -16.25 -1.63
N THR A 243 9.93 -16.74 -2.83
CA THR A 243 11.13 -17.56 -3.12
C THR A 243 12.17 -16.82 -3.93
N ASP A 244 11.80 -15.73 -4.65
CA ASP A 244 12.77 -14.93 -5.40
C ASP A 244 13.67 -14.14 -4.43
N LYS A 245 14.98 -14.33 -4.59
CA LYS A 245 16.00 -13.74 -3.72
C LYS A 245 15.98 -12.20 -3.73
N ARG A 246 15.68 -11.57 -4.87
CA ARG A 246 15.66 -10.10 -5.01
C ARG A 246 14.51 -9.51 -4.21
N LEU A 247 13.33 -10.17 -4.25
CA LEU A 247 12.17 -9.74 -3.47
C LEU A 247 12.38 -9.98 -1.97
N GLN A 248 13.00 -11.11 -1.61
CA GLN A 248 13.42 -11.35 -0.23
C GLN A 248 14.42 -10.30 0.26
N GLU A 249 15.44 -9.98 -0.53
CA GLU A 249 16.42 -8.93 -0.22
C GLU A 249 15.76 -7.57 -0.02
N TYR A 250 14.80 -7.21 -0.88
CA TYR A 250 14.02 -5.98 -0.72
C TYR A 250 13.30 -5.95 0.63
N MET A 251 12.53 -7.00 0.97
CA MET A 251 11.79 -7.08 2.23
C MET A 251 12.73 -7.06 3.45
N ILE A 252 13.84 -7.78 3.40
CA ILE A 252 14.86 -7.76 4.45
C ILE A 252 15.41 -6.35 4.66
N LEU A 253 15.68 -5.60 3.59
CA LEU A 253 16.10 -4.21 3.69
C LEU A 253 15.05 -3.31 4.33
N GLN A 254 13.75 -3.52 4.02
CA GLN A 254 12.67 -2.80 4.68
C GLN A 254 12.59 -3.14 6.17
N ILE A 255 12.68 -4.42 6.53
CA ILE A 255 12.70 -4.89 7.93
C ILE A 255 13.81 -4.18 8.71
N ILE A 256 15.03 -4.24 8.21
CA ILE A 256 16.20 -3.60 8.84
C ILE A 256 15.98 -2.09 9.01
N ARG A 257 15.54 -1.42 7.94
CA ARG A 257 15.28 0.02 7.95
C ARG A 257 14.26 0.40 9.01
N ASN A 258 13.18 -0.36 9.12
CA ASN A 258 12.11 -0.10 10.07
C ASN A 258 12.56 -0.35 11.52
N TYR A 259 13.27 -1.44 11.80
CA TYR A 259 13.90 -1.64 13.12
C TYR A 259 14.82 -0.49 13.51
N LEU A 260 15.66 -0.02 12.60
CA LEU A 260 16.56 1.11 12.86
C LEU A 260 15.82 2.42 13.09
N ASN A 261 14.70 2.64 12.37
CA ASN A 261 13.85 3.80 12.58
C ASN A 261 13.12 3.75 13.93
N ALA A 262 12.68 2.57 14.36
CA ALA A 262 12.12 2.35 15.69
C ALA A 262 13.15 2.63 16.78
N ILE A 263 14.34 2.02 16.70
CA ILE A 263 15.44 2.18 17.66
C ILE A 263 15.80 3.66 17.85
N LYS A 264 15.85 4.45 16.78
CA LYS A 264 16.17 5.88 16.84
C LYS A 264 15.13 6.71 17.61
N ARG A 265 13.87 6.24 17.70
CA ARG A 265 12.77 6.96 18.34
C ARG A 265 12.51 6.55 19.79
N ILE A 266 13.12 5.47 20.26
CA ILE A 266 12.96 4.96 21.62
C ILE A 266 13.91 5.65 22.57
N SER A 267 13.38 6.40 23.53
CA SER A 267 14.16 7.01 24.62
C SER A 267 14.47 6.02 25.75
N ASN A 268 13.58 5.05 26.00
CA ASN A 268 13.77 4.04 27.05
C ASN A 268 14.85 3.04 26.66
N ILE A 269 15.98 3.06 27.39
CA ILE A 269 17.16 2.23 27.13
C ILE A 269 16.83 0.73 27.19
N ARG A 270 16.04 0.28 28.18
CA ARG A 270 15.69 -1.16 28.30
C ARG A 270 14.91 -1.64 27.10
N LYS A 271 13.87 -0.89 26.68
CA LYS A 271 13.06 -1.22 25.50
C LYS A 271 13.91 -1.19 24.23
N ARG A 272 14.76 -0.18 24.07
CA ARG A 272 15.69 -0.08 22.93
C ARG A 272 16.61 -1.30 22.83
N ASN A 273 17.16 -1.77 23.98
CA ASN A 273 18.04 -2.93 24.02
C ASN A 273 17.31 -4.22 23.64
N THR A 274 16.03 -4.38 24.01
CA THR A 274 15.20 -5.51 23.59
C THR A 274 15.06 -5.54 22.08
N ILE A 275 14.72 -4.42 21.47
CA ILE A 275 14.53 -4.34 20.01
C ILE A 275 15.83 -4.54 19.23
N ILE A 276 16.98 -4.09 19.77
CA ILE A 276 18.30 -4.38 19.19
C ILE A 276 18.58 -5.89 19.22
N LYS A 277 18.20 -6.59 20.29
CA LYS A 277 18.34 -8.06 20.38
C LYS A 277 17.46 -8.77 19.35
N GLU A 278 16.21 -8.35 19.19
CA GLU A 278 15.29 -8.90 18.17
C GLU A 278 15.88 -8.75 16.78
N LEU A 279 16.35 -7.55 16.43
CA LEU A 279 16.99 -7.30 15.14
C LEU A 279 18.24 -8.19 14.96
N TRP A 280 19.05 -8.37 16.01
CA TRP A 280 20.23 -9.22 15.94
C TRP A 280 19.88 -10.70 15.74
N VAL A 281 18.83 -11.23 16.42
CA VAL A 281 18.33 -12.59 16.22
C VAL A 281 17.86 -12.77 14.77
N PHE A 282 17.07 -11.82 14.25
CA PHE A 282 16.63 -11.83 12.86
C PHE A 282 17.81 -11.92 11.87
N TYR A 283 18.91 -11.21 12.13
CA TYR A 283 20.12 -11.29 11.32
C TYR A 283 20.75 -12.68 11.32
N GLN A 284 20.82 -13.32 12.48
CA GLN A 284 21.42 -14.66 12.61
C GLN A 284 20.56 -15.72 11.90
N GLU A 285 19.26 -15.66 12.10
CA GLU A 285 18.31 -16.62 11.50
C GLU A 285 18.29 -16.57 9.97
N LYS A 286 18.48 -15.40 9.38
CA LYS A 286 18.43 -15.21 7.93
C LYS A 286 19.76 -15.30 7.22
N ASN A 287 20.86 -15.59 7.94
CA ASN A 287 22.24 -15.61 7.41
C ASN A 287 22.56 -14.38 6.54
N ILE A 288 22.12 -13.20 7.02
CA ILE A 288 22.18 -11.95 6.23
C ILE A 288 23.61 -11.56 5.88
N PHE A 289 24.59 -12.08 6.59
CA PHE A 289 26.03 -11.87 6.32
C PHE A 289 26.47 -12.40 4.94
N ASP A 290 25.83 -13.45 4.45
CA ASP A 290 26.16 -14.10 3.17
C ASP A 290 25.38 -13.50 1.98
N MET A 291 24.44 -12.59 2.25
CA MET A 291 23.65 -11.93 1.20
C MET A 291 24.45 -10.76 0.62
N SER A 292 24.49 -10.69 -0.73
CA SER A 292 25.13 -9.58 -1.47
C SER A 292 24.28 -8.30 -1.45
N LEU A 293 23.70 -7.99 -0.29
CA LEU A 293 22.79 -6.85 -0.14
C LEU A 293 23.52 -5.55 -0.49
N LYS A 294 22.93 -4.73 -1.34
CA LYS A 294 23.31 -3.33 -1.58
C LYS A 294 23.00 -2.47 -0.34
N ILE A 295 23.44 -2.94 0.81
CA ILE A 295 23.30 -2.22 2.07
C ILE A 295 24.27 -1.05 2.04
N LYS A 296 23.80 0.19 2.24
CA LYS A 296 24.67 1.35 2.40
C LYS A 296 25.74 1.02 3.45
N SER A 297 26.97 1.41 3.21
CA SER A 297 28.16 1.08 4.05
C SER A 297 27.95 1.30 5.55
N VAL A 298 27.11 2.26 5.92
CA VAL A 298 26.70 2.57 7.31
C VAL A 298 25.99 1.37 7.99
N TYR A 299 25.25 0.57 7.25
CA TYR A 299 24.55 -0.60 7.81
C TYR A 299 25.45 -1.84 7.82
N ARG A 300 26.43 -1.96 6.88
CA ARG A 300 27.41 -3.05 6.91
C ARG A 300 28.18 -3.11 8.23
N HIS A 301 28.56 -1.97 8.77
CA HIS A 301 29.29 -1.96 10.06
C HIS A 301 28.43 -2.43 11.24
N LEU A 302 27.13 -2.13 11.22
CA LEU A 302 26.19 -2.66 12.22
C LEU A 302 26.05 -4.19 12.13
N LEU A 303 26.11 -4.73 10.93
CA LEU A 303 25.93 -6.15 10.64
C LEU A 303 27.13 -7.01 11.03
N CYS A 304 28.33 -6.43 11.00
CA CYS A 304 29.58 -7.13 11.35
C CYS A 304 29.83 -7.18 12.87
N LEU A 305 28.94 -6.62 13.71
CA LEU A 305 29.14 -6.60 15.14
C LEU A 305 28.84 -7.99 15.75
N PRO A 306 29.75 -8.57 16.52
CA PRO A 306 29.70 -9.97 16.95
C PRO A 306 28.64 -10.24 18.02
N SER A 307 27.97 -9.23 18.54
CA SER A 307 26.88 -9.39 19.50
C SER A 307 25.94 -8.19 19.56
N ALA A 308 24.72 -8.41 20.08
CA ALA A 308 23.75 -7.35 20.34
C ALA A 308 24.31 -6.24 21.26
N TRP A 309 25.27 -6.55 22.12
CA TRP A 309 25.92 -5.60 23.01
C TRP A 309 26.75 -4.57 22.23
N PHE A 310 27.57 -5.01 21.26
CA PHE A 310 28.35 -4.10 20.39
C PHE A 310 27.44 -3.24 19.52
N MET A 311 26.36 -3.81 18.97
CA MET A 311 25.36 -3.06 18.22
C MET A 311 24.74 -1.94 19.07
N ASN A 312 24.49 -2.23 20.35
CA ASN A 312 23.95 -1.27 21.31
C ASN A 312 24.90 -0.10 21.57
N ILE A 313 26.20 -0.38 21.77
CA ILE A 313 27.22 0.64 21.94
C ILE A 313 27.32 1.51 20.69
N TYR A 314 27.41 0.92 19.51
CA TYR A 314 27.49 1.64 18.24
C TYR A 314 26.27 2.56 18.02
N MET A 315 25.06 2.09 18.27
CA MET A 315 23.85 2.90 18.15
C MET A 315 23.78 4.02 19.19
N SER A 316 24.26 3.77 20.41
CA SER A 316 24.33 4.79 21.46
C SER A 316 25.34 5.90 21.10
N ILE A 317 26.49 5.55 20.59
CA ILE A 317 27.50 6.52 20.11
C ILE A 317 26.93 7.35 18.96
N LYS A 318 26.30 6.72 17.96
CA LYS A 318 25.76 7.42 16.79
C LYS A 318 24.58 8.34 17.11
N LEU A 319 23.85 8.08 18.20
CA LEU A 319 22.77 8.96 18.69
C LEU A 319 23.29 10.16 19.48
N LEU A 320 24.51 10.07 20.05
CA LEU A 320 25.16 11.17 20.76
C LEU A 320 25.79 12.22 19.80
N PHE A 321 26.03 11.85 18.53
CA PHE A 321 26.63 12.73 17.51
C PHE A 321 25.61 13.24 16.48
N LYS A 322 24.31 13.20 16.78
CA LYS A 322 23.22 13.87 16.07
C LYS A 322 22.57 14.94 16.94
#